data_2cbb5b81cc03b5a930ed87c62a0e1abb
#
_entry.id   2cbb5b81cc03b5a930ed87c62a0e1abb
#
_cell.length_a   1.000
_cell.length_b   1.000
_cell.length_c   1.000
_cell.angle_alpha   90.00
_cell.angle_beta   90.00
_cell.angle_gamma   90.00
#
_symmetry.space_group_name_H-M   'P 1'
#
loop_
_entity.id
_entity.type
_entity.pdbx_description
1 polymer ?
#
loop_
_entity_poly.entity_id
_entity_poly.type
_entity_poly.pdbx_seq_one_letter_code
_entity_poly.pdbx_strand_id
1 'polypeptide(L)'
;MNSVKIFLILSISFLTPFESFSHGPSRQKVSESITVNASAETVWGIVKNFKDFKWNEDVKNCLATDNKIGSERTIEFNNGSKLKQKLEKLDDEKLMIGWRVTETDNKMLPVNSYAAKIFITSKDDNTAQVKYKAGFYRGFMGNDPPEELNDENSKKKVENFIKKSLNGLKKFAEN
;
A
#
# COMPACT_ATOMS: atom_id res chain seq x y z
N MET A 1 59.95 -39.71 -45.73
CA MET A 1 59.79 -38.53 -44.81
C MET A 1 58.32 -38.14 -44.78
N ASN A 2 57.58 -38.63 -43.81
CA ASN A 2 56.14 -38.40 -43.69
C ASN A 2 55.88 -37.20 -42.79
N SER A 3 55.38 -36.12 -43.37
CA SER A 3 54.97 -34.91 -42.59
C SER A 3 53.60 -35.13 -41.97
N VAL A 4 53.53 -35.26 -40.68
CA VAL A 4 52.26 -35.28 -39.91
C VAL A 4 51.77 -33.84 -39.74
N LYS A 5 50.63 -33.49 -40.37
CA LYS A 5 49.96 -32.19 -40.11
C LYS A 5 49.09 -32.32 -38.86
N ILE A 6 49.50 -31.68 -37.80
CA ILE A 6 48.67 -31.53 -36.59
C ILE A 6 47.62 -30.44 -36.82
N PHE A 7 46.35 -30.83 -36.84
CA PHE A 7 45.20 -29.91 -36.84
C PHE A 7 44.90 -29.52 -35.39
N LEU A 8 45.21 -28.27 -35.05
CA LEU A 8 44.84 -27.70 -33.76
C LEU A 8 43.38 -27.21 -33.82
N ILE A 9 42.43 -27.96 -33.25
CA ILE A 9 41.03 -27.53 -33.16
C ILE A 9 40.92 -26.57 -31.97
N LEU A 10 40.79 -25.28 -32.27
CA LEU A 10 40.55 -24.24 -31.25
C LEU A 10 39.06 -24.26 -30.94
N SER A 11 38.66 -24.91 -29.83
CA SER A 11 37.27 -24.87 -29.36
C SER A 11 37.01 -23.52 -28.67
N ILE A 12 36.32 -22.62 -29.36
CA ILE A 12 35.83 -21.37 -28.80
C ILE A 12 34.59 -21.70 -27.98
N SER A 13 34.76 -21.77 -26.65
CA SER A 13 33.64 -21.84 -25.71
C SER A 13 32.93 -20.46 -25.69
N PHE A 14 31.76 -20.39 -26.30
CA PHE A 14 30.86 -19.25 -26.14
C PHE A 14 30.36 -19.23 -24.68
N LEU A 15 30.97 -18.42 -23.83
CA LEU A 15 30.41 -18.02 -22.56
C LEU A 15 29.30 -17.01 -22.87
N THR A 16 28.07 -17.49 -23.01
CA THR A 16 26.90 -16.61 -22.96
C THR A 16 26.76 -16.09 -21.53
N PRO A 17 26.73 -14.77 -21.31
CA PRO A 17 26.42 -14.25 -20.00
C PRO A 17 24.98 -14.67 -19.64
N PHE A 18 24.81 -15.51 -18.64
CA PHE A 18 23.50 -15.69 -18.00
C PHE A 18 23.18 -14.39 -17.30
N GLU A 19 22.33 -13.57 -17.92
CA GLU A 19 21.73 -12.43 -17.20
C GLU A 19 20.82 -12.99 -16.12
N SER A 20 21.32 -13.00 -14.91
CA SER A 20 20.56 -13.35 -13.73
C SER A 20 19.63 -12.17 -13.43
N PHE A 21 18.44 -12.16 -14.00
CA PHE A 21 17.39 -11.23 -13.62
C PHE A 21 16.97 -11.57 -12.19
N SER A 22 17.41 -10.75 -11.25
CA SER A 22 16.91 -10.79 -9.88
C SER A 22 15.46 -10.34 -9.88
N HIS A 23 14.52 -11.27 -9.95
CA HIS A 23 13.07 -11.01 -9.94
C HIS A 23 12.49 -10.83 -8.54
N GLY A 24 13.31 -10.36 -7.59
CA GLY A 24 12.84 -10.00 -6.24
C GLY A 24 11.74 -8.92 -6.29
N PRO A 25 10.90 -8.83 -5.24
CA PRO A 25 9.81 -7.86 -5.21
C PRO A 25 10.36 -6.43 -5.20
N SER A 26 9.78 -5.57 -6.04
CA SER A 26 10.06 -4.14 -6.06
C SER A 26 9.11 -3.39 -5.12
N ARG A 27 9.61 -2.32 -4.47
CA ARG A 27 8.78 -1.47 -3.64
C ARG A 27 7.82 -0.65 -4.50
N GLN A 28 6.55 -0.95 -4.39
CA GLN A 28 5.46 -0.25 -5.06
C GLN A 28 5.05 1.01 -4.29
N LYS A 29 4.52 2.00 -5.02
CA LYS A 29 3.95 3.22 -4.44
C LYS A 29 2.63 3.52 -5.12
N VAL A 30 1.63 3.92 -4.32
CA VAL A 30 0.34 4.42 -4.77
C VAL A 30 0.10 5.78 -4.11
N SER A 31 -0.44 6.72 -4.87
CA SER A 31 -0.79 8.05 -4.37
C SER A 31 -2.05 8.51 -5.06
N GLU A 32 -3.13 8.64 -4.30
CA GLU A 32 -4.44 9.11 -4.76
C GLU A 32 -4.82 10.38 -4.01
N SER A 33 -5.65 11.22 -4.63
CA SER A 33 -6.14 12.44 -4.00
C SER A 33 -7.59 12.67 -4.37
N ILE A 34 -8.34 13.26 -3.43
CA ILE A 34 -9.73 13.67 -3.65
C ILE A 34 -9.97 15.06 -3.05
N THR A 35 -10.84 15.82 -3.66
CA THR A 35 -11.36 17.07 -3.10
C THR A 35 -12.66 16.77 -2.34
N VAL A 36 -12.75 17.25 -1.11
CA VAL A 36 -13.89 17.10 -0.19
C VAL A 36 -14.47 18.48 0.08
N ASN A 37 -15.79 18.63 -0.06
CA ASN A 37 -16.52 19.89 0.20
C ASN A 37 -16.83 19.98 1.72
N ALA A 38 -15.78 20.03 2.51
CA ALA A 38 -15.80 20.28 3.95
C ALA A 38 -14.46 20.91 4.35
N SER A 39 -14.43 21.65 5.44
CA SER A 39 -13.20 22.29 5.93
C SER A 39 -12.11 21.25 6.24
N ALA A 40 -10.85 21.67 6.16
CA ALA A 40 -9.73 20.80 6.50
C ALA A 40 -9.82 20.28 7.95
N GLU A 41 -10.31 21.10 8.88
CA GLU A 41 -10.52 20.75 10.30
C GLU A 41 -11.60 19.68 10.45
N THR A 42 -12.70 19.79 9.72
CA THR A 42 -13.78 18.78 9.71
C THR A 42 -13.24 17.43 9.23
N VAL A 43 -12.57 17.42 8.08
CA VAL A 43 -11.99 16.20 7.51
C VAL A 43 -10.92 15.62 8.43
N TRP A 44 -10.09 16.48 9.04
CA TRP A 44 -9.07 16.06 10.00
C TRP A 44 -9.69 15.42 11.24
N GLY A 45 -10.75 16.01 11.77
CA GLY A 45 -11.50 15.45 12.92
C GLY A 45 -11.94 13.99 12.70
N ILE A 46 -12.33 13.66 11.46
CA ILE A 46 -12.71 12.30 11.07
C ILE A 46 -11.48 11.39 10.95
N VAL A 47 -10.48 11.82 10.19
CA VAL A 47 -9.33 10.97 9.81
C VAL A 47 -8.38 10.71 10.97
N LYS A 48 -8.18 11.69 11.86
CA LYS A 48 -7.30 11.54 13.04
C LYS A 48 -7.81 10.54 14.08
N ASN A 49 -9.10 10.21 14.04
CA ASN A 49 -9.66 9.21 14.93
C ASN A 49 -9.27 7.80 14.47
N PHE A 50 -8.09 7.34 14.91
CA PHE A 50 -7.57 6.01 14.57
C PHE A 50 -8.46 4.86 15.08
N LYS A 51 -9.33 5.13 16.07
CA LYS A 51 -10.26 4.13 16.60
C LYS A 51 -11.45 3.88 15.69
N ASP A 52 -11.65 4.72 14.68
CA ASP A 52 -12.77 4.61 13.75
C ASP A 52 -12.27 4.52 12.29
N PHE A 53 -12.93 3.69 11.50
CA PHE A 53 -12.68 3.56 10.06
C PHE A 53 -14.01 3.41 9.28
N LYS A 54 -15.13 3.83 9.89
CA LYS A 54 -16.48 3.70 9.32
C LYS A 54 -16.69 4.50 8.05
N TRP A 55 -15.83 5.48 7.80
CA TRP A 55 -15.83 6.20 6.55
C TRP A 55 -15.42 5.34 5.33
N ASN A 56 -14.96 4.09 5.51
CA ASN A 56 -14.85 3.11 4.45
C ASN A 56 -16.07 2.17 4.50
N GLU A 57 -16.89 2.17 3.49
CA GLU A 57 -18.16 1.43 3.40
C GLU A 57 -18.01 -0.11 3.51
N ASP A 58 -16.82 -0.63 3.18
CA ASP A 58 -16.54 -2.07 3.29
C ASP A 58 -16.22 -2.49 4.74
N VAL A 59 -16.06 -1.55 5.67
CA VAL A 59 -15.73 -1.82 7.07
C VAL A 59 -16.97 -2.17 7.88
N LYS A 60 -16.97 -3.36 8.45
CA LYS A 60 -17.98 -3.85 9.38
C LYS A 60 -17.72 -3.37 10.82
N ASN A 61 -16.46 -3.46 11.25
CA ASN A 61 -16.04 -3.12 12.61
C ASN A 61 -14.59 -2.65 12.65
N CYS A 62 -14.28 -1.78 13.61
CA CYS A 62 -12.93 -1.32 13.88
C CYS A 62 -12.71 -1.30 15.40
N LEU A 63 -11.76 -2.09 15.88
CA LEU A 63 -11.39 -2.17 17.29
C LEU A 63 -9.96 -1.68 17.45
N ALA A 64 -9.76 -0.65 18.25
CA ALA A 64 -8.45 -0.09 18.54
C ALA A 64 -8.15 0.01 20.02
N THR A 65 -6.88 -0.10 20.40
CA THR A 65 -6.43 0.01 21.79
C THR A 65 -6.54 1.45 22.30
N ASP A 66 -6.11 2.42 21.48
CA ASP A 66 -6.14 3.85 21.83
C ASP A 66 -6.01 4.70 20.54
N ASN A 67 -5.91 6.03 20.68
CA ASN A 67 -5.69 7.00 19.61
C ASN A 67 -4.34 7.72 19.75
N LYS A 68 -3.30 6.99 20.16
CA LYS A 68 -1.93 7.50 20.35
C LYS A 68 -0.95 6.77 19.46
N ILE A 69 0.19 7.40 19.13
CA ILE A 69 1.29 6.74 18.44
C ILE A 69 1.65 5.45 19.15
N GLY A 70 1.77 4.37 18.40
CA GLY A 70 1.99 3.01 18.92
C GLY A 70 0.71 2.18 19.11
N SER A 71 -0.47 2.80 19.12
CA SER A 71 -1.75 2.09 19.21
C SER A 71 -1.98 1.17 18.03
N GLU A 72 -2.66 0.06 18.28
CA GLU A 72 -3.02 -0.92 17.25
C GLU A 72 -4.53 -0.91 17.04
N ARG A 73 -4.96 -1.16 15.79
CA ARG A 73 -6.35 -1.41 15.45
C ARG A 73 -6.50 -2.66 14.59
N THR A 74 -7.62 -3.35 14.80
CA THR A 74 -8.08 -4.43 13.93
C THR A 74 -9.33 -3.97 13.21
N ILE A 75 -9.28 -3.97 11.89
CA ILE A 75 -10.40 -3.65 11.00
C ILE A 75 -10.95 -4.96 10.49
N GLU A 76 -12.24 -5.19 10.66
CA GLU A 76 -12.99 -6.30 10.08
C GLU A 76 -13.86 -5.77 8.95
N PHE A 77 -13.77 -6.39 7.78
CA PHE A 77 -14.51 -6.04 6.58
C PHE A 77 -15.80 -6.85 6.45
N ASN A 78 -16.76 -6.37 5.66
CA ASN A 78 -18.03 -7.04 5.43
C ASN A 78 -17.89 -8.45 4.83
N ASN A 79 -16.80 -8.72 4.12
CA ASN A 79 -16.47 -10.05 3.58
C ASN A 79 -15.76 -10.99 4.59
N GLY A 80 -15.60 -10.55 5.85
CA GLY A 80 -14.94 -11.32 6.91
C GLY A 80 -13.41 -11.19 6.95
N SER A 81 -12.77 -10.56 5.97
CA SER A 81 -11.33 -10.32 5.99
C SER A 81 -10.94 -9.37 7.11
N LYS A 82 -9.71 -9.51 7.61
CA LYS A 82 -9.18 -8.67 8.69
C LYS A 82 -7.88 -8.00 8.28
N LEU A 83 -7.68 -6.80 8.81
CA LEU A 83 -6.49 -5.98 8.62
C LEU A 83 -6.07 -5.42 9.97
N LYS A 84 -4.82 -5.67 10.39
CA LYS A 84 -4.25 -5.05 11.59
C LYS A 84 -3.31 -3.93 11.21
N GLN A 85 -3.39 -2.84 11.95
CA GLN A 85 -2.59 -1.65 11.70
C GLN A 85 -2.05 -1.10 13.02
N LYS A 86 -0.86 -0.48 12.93
CA LYS A 86 -0.23 0.25 14.04
C LYS A 86 -0.08 1.71 13.66
N LEU A 87 -0.55 2.61 14.52
CA LEU A 87 -0.38 4.05 14.34
C LEU A 87 1.09 4.45 14.55
N GLU A 88 1.70 5.07 13.55
CA GLU A 88 3.11 5.47 13.60
C GLU A 88 3.29 6.99 13.63
N LYS A 89 2.33 7.74 13.09
CA LYS A 89 2.39 9.20 13.03
C LYS A 89 1.02 9.81 13.23
N LEU A 90 0.97 10.86 14.02
CA LEU A 90 -0.20 11.71 14.22
C LEU A 90 0.33 13.13 14.45
N ASP A 91 0.02 14.05 13.53
CA ASP A 91 0.55 15.41 13.51
C ASP A 91 -0.62 16.36 13.24
N ASP A 92 -1.13 17.01 14.31
CA ASP A 92 -2.25 17.94 14.24
C ASP A 92 -1.89 19.24 13.51
N GLU A 93 -0.62 19.69 13.55
CA GLU A 93 -0.19 20.91 12.88
C GLU A 93 -0.15 20.73 11.36
N LYS A 94 0.30 19.55 10.91
CA LYS A 94 0.39 19.20 9.48
C LYS A 94 -0.84 18.47 8.95
N LEU A 95 -1.85 18.27 9.78
CA LEU A 95 -3.05 17.47 9.48
C LEU A 95 -2.68 16.15 8.79
N MET A 96 -1.76 15.39 9.43
CA MET A 96 -1.19 14.19 8.85
C MET A 96 -1.24 13.01 9.83
N ILE A 97 -1.78 11.88 9.34
CA ILE A 97 -1.76 10.61 10.05
C ILE A 97 -1.03 9.57 9.21
N GLY A 98 -0.31 8.67 9.87
CA GLY A 98 0.40 7.57 9.21
C GLY A 98 0.41 6.30 10.03
N TRP A 99 0.29 5.17 9.35
CA TRP A 99 0.25 3.84 9.98
C TRP A 99 0.97 2.80 9.14
N ARG A 100 1.24 1.67 9.77
CA ARG A 100 1.75 0.46 9.14
C ARG A 100 0.74 -0.67 9.27
N VAL A 101 0.63 -1.50 8.23
CA VAL A 101 -0.06 -2.78 8.30
C VAL A 101 0.88 -3.79 8.96
N THR A 102 0.40 -4.44 10.02
CA THR A 102 1.12 -5.48 10.75
C THR A 102 0.64 -6.88 10.36
N GLU A 103 -0.63 -6.99 9.94
CA GLU A 103 -1.22 -8.24 9.47
C GLU A 103 -2.28 -7.94 8.41
N THR A 104 -2.31 -8.73 7.34
CA THR A 104 -3.30 -8.60 6.26
C THR A 104 -3.76 -9.97 5.75
N ASP A 105 -4.97 -10.03 5.23
CA ASP A 105 -5.45 -11.13 4.41
C ASP A 105 -5.06 -10.86 2.94
N ASN A 106 -4.21 -11.71 2.38
CA ASN A 106 -3.74 -11.59 1.01
C ASN A 106 -4.86 -11.68 -0.04
N LYS A 107 -6.01 -12.28 0.27
CA LYS A 107 -7.17 -12.29 -0.61
C LYS A 107 -7.76 -10.88 -0.76
N MET A 108 -7.71 -10.09 0.31
CA MET A 108 -8.23 -8.73 0.35
C MET A 108 -7.16 -7.72 -0.08
N LEU A 109 -5.99 -7.75 0.56
CA LEU A 109 -4.90 -6.81 0.32
C LEU A 109 -3.56 -7.55 0.29
N PRO A 110 -3.11 -8.04 -0.90
CA PRO A 110 -1.92 -8.86 -1.05
C PRO A 110 -0.65 -8.01 -0.99
N VAL A 111 -0.25 -7.63 0.22
CA VAL A 111 0.88 -6.72 0.46
C VAL A 111 1.79 -7.19 1.58
N ASN A 112 3.06 -6.81 1.49
CA ASN A 112 4.04 -6.89 2.57
C ASN A 112 4.61 -5.51 2.87
N SER A 113 5.01 -5.28 4.13
CA SER A 113 5.63 -4.02 4.59
C SER A 113 4.85 -2.77 4.17
N TYR A 114 3.53 -2.86 4.18
CA TYR A 114 2.66 -1.73 3.81
C TYR A 114 2.71 -0.64 4.87
N ALA A 115 3.02 0.57 4.43
CA ALA A 115 2.91 1.77 5.23
C ALA A 115 2.15 2.84 4.45
N ALA A 116 1.30 3.58 5.14
CA ALA A 116 0.47 4.61 4.53
C ALA A 116 0.46 5.91 5.32
N LYS A 117 0.08 6.98 4.62
CA LYS A 117 -0.15 8.31 5.20
C LYS A 117 -1.30 8.99 4.49
N ILE A 118 -2.09 9.70 5.27
CA ILE A 118 -3.06 10.68 4.77
C ILE A 118 -2.56 12.07 5.15
N PHE A 119 -2.63 12.98 4.18
CA PHE A 119 -2.38 14.41 4.34
C PHE A 119 -3.64 15.16 3.96
N ILE A 120 -4.00 16.14 4.76
CA ILE A 120 -5.12 17.03 4.49
C ILE A 120 -4.57 18.44 4.31
N THR A 121 -5.04 19.11 3.26
CA THR A 121 -4.64 20.49 2.95
C THR A 121 -5.90 21.30 2.70
N SER A 122 -6.05 22.44 3.38
CA SER A 122 -7.12 23.39 3.09
C SER A 122 -6.90 23.97 1.67
N LYS A 123 -8.00 24.06 0.90
CA LYS A 123 -8.04 24.82 -0.34
C LYS A 123 -8.71 26.17 -0.13
N ASP A 124 -9.75 26.18 0.69
CA ASP A 124 -10.51 27.34 1.17
C ASP A 124 -11.21 26.94 2.47
N ASP A 125 -12.07 27.82 3.02
CA ASP A 125 -12.73 27.61 4.31
C ASP A 125 -13.66 26.40 4.33
N ASN A 126 -14.16 25.98 3.16
CA ASN A 126 -15.19 24.93 3.02
C ASN A 126 -14.72 23.74 2.16
N THR A 127 -13.47 23.75 1.73
CA THR A 127 -12.95 22.73 0.81
C THR A 127 -11.57 22.24 1.22
N ALA A 128 -11.41 20.94 1.32
CA ALA A 128 -10.12 20.31 1.59
C ALA A 128 -9.67 19.37 0.48
N GLN A 129 -8.36 19.26 0.30
CA GLN A 129 -7.75 18.17 -0.48
C GLN A 129 -7.20 17.12 0.45
N VAL A 130 -7.63 15.89 0.25
CA VAL A 130 -7.12 14.70 0.94
C VAL A 130 -6.21 13.93 0.01
N LYS A 131 -4.97 13.69 0.43
CA LYS A 131 -4.00 12.88 -0.29
C LYS A 131 -3.64 11.64 0.52
N TYR A 132 -3.89 10.46 -0.04
CA TYR A 132 -3.54 9.19 0.54
C TYR A 132 -2.34 8.60 -0.22
N LYS A 133 -1.25 8.34 0.49
CA LYS A 133 -0.03 7.71 -0.06
C LYS A 133 0.22 6.38 0.63
N ALA A 134 0.58 5.36 -0.14
CA ALA A 134 1.02 4.07 0.37
C ALA A 134 2.31 3.61 -0.31
N GLY A 135 3.14 2.89 0.45
CA GLY A 135 4.31 2.18 -0.07
C GLY A 135 4.33 0.76 0.50
N PHE A 136 4.56 -0.24 -0.37
CA PHE A 136 4.45 -1.65 -0.01
C PHE A 136 5.26 -2.52 -0.97
N TYR A 137 5.39 -3.80 -0.64
CA TYR A 137 5.81 -4.85 -1.56
C TYR A 137 4.61 -5.74 -1.87
N ARG A 138 4.67 -6.51 -2.98
CA ARG A 138 3.65 -7.49 -3.35
C ARG A 138 3.41 -8.55 -2.28
N GLY A 139 2.31 -9.28 -2.37
CA GLY A 139 1.92 -10.32 -1.41
C GLY A 139 2.88 -11.50 -1.35
N PHE A 140 3.51 -11.87 -2.47
CA PHE A 140 4.51 -12.94 -2.54
C PHE A 140 5.92 -12.36 -2.65
N MET A 141 6.81 -12.74 -1.72
CA MET A 141 8.17 -12.20 -1.65
C MET A 141 9.21 -13.02 -2.42
N GLY A 142 8.85 -14.19 -2.95
CA GLY A 142 9.73 -15.03 -3.77
C GLY A 142 9.83 -14.54 -5.22
N ASN A 143 10.63 -15.23 -6.04
CA ASN A 143 10.93 -14.81 -7.42
C ASN A 143 9.76 -15.00 -8.39
N ASP A 144 9.01 -16.09 -8.27
CA ASP A 144 7.93 -16.46 -9.19
C ASP A 144 6.56 -16.32 -8.50
N PRO A 145 6.00 -15.09 -8.40
CA PRO A 145 4.73 -14.87 -7.74
C PRO A 145 3.58 -15.44 -8.56
N PRO A 146 2.62 -16.12 -7.93
CA PRO A 146 1.35 -16.39 -8.58
C PRO A 146 0.66 -15.07 -8.94
N GLU A 147 -0.22 -15.08 -9.94
CA GLU A 147 -0.84 -13.88 -10.49
C GLU A 147 -1.53 -13.03 -9.42
N GLU A 148 -2.23 -13.66 -8.51
CA GLU A 148 -2.96 -13.00 -7.42
C GLU A 148 -2.06 -12.30 -6.38
N LEU A 149 -0.75 -12.62 -6.33
CA LEU A 149 0.21 -12.08 -5.38
C LEU A 149 1.38 -11.33 -6.04
N ASN A 150 1.31 -11.07 -7.35
CA ASN A 150 2.32 -10.36 -8.10
C ASN A 150 2.25 -8.82 -7.90
N ASP A 151 3.20 -8.10 -8.47
CA ASP A 151 3.30 -6.63 -8.34
C ASP A 151 2.08 -5.91 -8.91
N GLU A 152 1.59 -6.34 -10.08
CA GLU A 152 0.46 -5.71 -10.79
C GLU A 152 -0.84 -5.85 -10.00
N ASN A 153 -1.19 -7.10 -9.60
CA ASN A 153 -2.41 -7.34 -8.83
C ASN A 153 -2.35 -6.68 -7.46
N SER A 154 -1.21 -6.74 -6.77
CA SER A 154 -1.01 -6.07 -5.48
C SER A 154 -1.23 -4.56 -5.61
N LYS A 155 -0.66 -3.92 -6.62
CA LYS A 155 -0.85 -2.49 -6.89
C LYS A 155 -2.30 -2.15 -7.20
N LYS A 156 -2.97 -2.90 -8.08
CA LYS A 156 -4.38 -2.73 -8.42
C LYS A 156 -5.30 -2.85 -7.20
N LYS A 157 -5.05 -3.83 -6.33
CA LYS A 157 -5.81 -4.01 -5.09
C LYS A 157 -5.62 -2.83 -4.14
N VAL A 158 -4.39 -2.34 -3.98
CA VAL A 158 -4.10 -1.16 -3.14
C VAL A 158 -4.75 0.10 -3.71
N GLU A 159 -4.66 0.34 -5.02
CA GLU A 159 -5.33 1.47 -5.68
C GLU A 159 -6.84 1.46 -5.44
N ASN A 160 -7.48 0.32 -5.64
CA ASN A 160 -8.92 0.17 -5.41
C ASN A 160 -9.29 0.39 -3.95
N PHE A 161 -8.52 -0.16 -3.01
CA PHE A 161 -8.74 0.05 -1.58
C PHE A 161 -8.64 1.53 -1.19
N ILE A 162 -7.62 2.23 -1.69
CA ILE A 162 -7.41 3.66 -1.40
C ILE A 162 -8.53 4.51 -2.03
N LYS A 163 -8.90 4.26 -3.29
CA LYS A 163 -9.99 4.98 -3.97
C LYS A 163 -11.33 4.81 -3.25
N LYS A 164 -11.67 3.58 -2.87
CA LYS A 164 -12.88 3.32 -2.06
C LYS A 164 -12.83 4.06 -0.73
N SER A 165 -11.70 4.00 -0.02
CA SER A 165 -11.52 4.69 1.25
C SER A 165 -11.70 6.20 1.10
N LEU A 166 -11.09 6.82 0.09
CA LEU A 166 -11.21 8.26 -0.18
C LEU A 166 -12.64 8.67 -0.56
N ASN A 167 -13.32 7.88 -1.40
CA ASN A 167 -14.71 8.14 -1.79
C ASN A 167 -15.66 8.03 -0.58
N GLY A 168 -15.45 7.02 0.27
CA GLY A 168 -16.24 6.88 1.49
C GLY A 168 -15.99 8.03 2.48
N LEU A 169 -14.71 8.44 2.64
CA LEU A 169 -14.37 9.62 3.46
C LEU A 169 -15.04 10.89 2.95
N LYS A 170 -14.99 11.13 1.63
CA LYS A 170 -15.69 12.26 1.00
C LYS A 170 -17.16 12.26 1.34
N LYS A 171 -17.85 11.15 1.06
CA LYS A 171 -19.28 10.99 1.35
C LYS A 171 -19.60 11.18 2.84
N PHE A 172 -18.75 10.66 3.73
CA PHE A 172 -18.94 10.78 5.18
C PHE A 172 -18.75 12.20 5.70
N ALA A 173 -17.84 12.97 5.11
CA ALA A 173 -17.52 14.33 5.53
C ALA A 173 -18.48 15.39 4.95
N GLU A 174 -19.15 15.07 3.83
CA GLU A 174 -20.07 15.98 3.13
C GLU A 174 -21.54 15.78 3.55
N ASN A 175 -21.84 14.79 4.42
CA ASN A 175 -23.18 14.58 5.00
C ASN A 175 -23.28 15.25 6.38
#